data_af143493f3e42894deb2c86c2a806be4
#
_entry.id   af143493f3e42894deb2c86c2a806be4
#
_cell.length_a   1.000
_cell.length_b   1.000
_cell.length_c   1.000
_cell.angle_alpha   90.00
_cell.angle_beta   90.00
_cell.angle_gamma   90.00
#
_symmetry.space_group_name_H-M   'P 1'
#
loop_
_entity.id
_entity.type
_entity.pdbx_description
1 polymer ?
#
loop_
_entity_poly.entity_id
_entity_poly.type
_entity_poly.pdbx_seq_one_letter_code
_entity_poly.pdbx_strand_id
1 'polypeptide(L)'
;MAAIVGIGAKLSLTSSDLLPGLDGAYYWVQVRSVLSNFTLAFSDLPLVFWIQAGIAKVVGNIPVAVRISDAVLPAISAIPIYLIAKNYRKPFLPAIAILVVLLHPVQLYFFTGDFIKNEATIPVVFFMALVLINWNKKSKRFSIISLVGLTLLIAISHFGTLLLAFMLVGAWALVQLRKSSLKFWLRGIAIAVAASAALMGMLAILVPSRYERLVNFITTPSAIFQNPAYDRIIHSPSISVMTIAIFIGQFSSLILGVITWYSRSKFSFSDLSLVISCLITTFIFSSPIIGMEWSDRLTGLSIVSLSIAAIIIFGSVEILWQKSLVTILAAVTLLSTLPLSTLEMKRVFSDQEYSDFKELASHVEVPNNSVIVARHGVEYLSAWEFATDVVLETYYESADVSSYNSVYYIQELGKTAPGMGGGGSKPEKPALGIGSSDKGGKADIPPNLPNKIEITGETIYSNSSFALVKVR
;
A
#
# COMPACT_ATOMS: atom_id res chain seq x y z
N MET A 1 -1.11 15.94 -19.63
CA MET A 1 -0.99 17.06 -18.68
C MET A 1 -1.34 16.65 -17.25
N ALA A 2 -2.59 16.22 -16.91
CA ALA A 2 -2.98 15.88 -15.53
C ALA A 2 -2.08 14.84 -14.85
N ALA A 3 -1.69 13.77 -15.56
CA ALA A 3 -0.76 12.77 -15.05
C ALA A 3 0.63 13.35 -14.74
N ILE A 4 1.12 14.24 -15.59
CA ILE A 4 2.42 14.91 -15.39
C ILE A 4 2.38 15.78 -14.14
N VAL A 5 1.27 16.50 -13.89
CA VAL A 5 1.07 17.30 -12.67
C VAL A 5 1.08 16.38 -11.44
N GLY A 6 0.41 15.24 -11.49
CA GLY A 6 0.42 14.25 -10.40
C GLY A 6 1.82 13.70 -10.11
N ILE A 7 2.57 13.32 -11.15
CA ILE A 7 3.96 12.87 -11.01
C ILE A 7 4.83 13.98 -10.42
N GLY A 8 4.74 15.20 -10.94
CA GLY A 8 5.52 16.33 -10.46
C GLY A 8 5.26 16.66 -9.00
N ALA A 9 3.99 16.63 -8.58
CA ALA A 9 3.60 16.85 -7.18
C ALA A 9 4.20 15.76 -6.26
N LYS A 10 4.13 14.48 -6.66
CA LYS A 10 4.74 13.38 -5.89
C LYS A 10 6.25 13.53 -5.79
N LEU A 11 6.93 13.80 -6.89
CA LEU A 11 8.39 14.00 -6.90
C LEU A 11 8.83 15.21 -6.05
N SER A 12 8.01 16.27 -5.97
CA SER A 12 8.32 17.44 -5.14
C SER A 12 8.25 17.14 -3.64
N LEU A 13 7.43 16.17 -3.23
CA LEU A 13 7.33 15.73 -1.84
C LEU A 13 8.53 14.88 -1.39
N THR A 14 9.30 14.34 -2.33
CA THR A 14 10.47 13.48 -2.07
C THR A 14 11.76 14.14 -2.54
N SER A 15 11.98 15.38 -2.14
CA SER A 15 13.19 16.13 -2.50
C SER A 15 14.45 15.62 -1.79
N SER A 16 14.31 14.92 -0.66
CA SER A 16 15.44 14.31 0.06
C SER A 16 15.88 12.99 -0.58
N ASP A 17 17.11 12.57 -0.29
CA ASP A 17 17.65 11.30 -0.78
C ASP A 17 16.91 10.10 -0.21
N LEU A 18 16.49 10.19 1.06
CA LEU A 18 15.71 9.15 1.74
C LEU A 18 14.21 9.33 1.48
N LEU A 19 13.53 8.24 1.11
CA LEU A 19 12.07 8.22 1.03
C LEU A 19 11.45 8.48 2.42
N PRO A 20 10.28 9.16 2.47
CA PRO A 20 9.73 9.65 3.72
C PRO A 20 9.21 8.58 4.68
N GLY A 21 8.92 7.37 4.22
CA GLY A 21 8.35 6.28 5.00
C GLY A 21 9.37 5.37 5.67
N LEU A 22 8.88 4.32 6.31
CA LEU A 22 9.71 3.32 7.03
C LEU A 22 10.40 2.34 6.08
N ASP A 23 9.76 2.06 4.93
CA ASP A 23 10.15 0.97 4.04
C ASP A 23 11.03 1.43 2.85
N GLY A 24 11.42 2.71 2.79
CA GLY A 24 12.18 3.23 1.65
C GLY A 24 13.45 2.43 1.36
N ALA A 25 14.28 2.23 2.35
CA ALA A 25 15.51 1.45 2.23
C ALA A 25 15.26 -0.05 1.99
N TYR A 26 14.11 -0.60 2.45
CA TYR A 26 13.68 -1.96 2.10
C TYR A 26 13.60 -2.17 0.59
N TYR A 27 12.98 -1.22 -0.12
CA TYR A 27 12.90 -1.30 -1.58
C TYR A 27 14.28 -1.23 -2.23
N TRP A 28 15.21 -0.43 -1.70
CA TRP A 28 16.57 -0.34 -2.22
C TRP A 28 17.32 -1.66 -2.10
N VAL A 29 17.25 -2.31 -0.94
CA VAL A 29 17.88 -3.62 -0.69
C VAL A 29 17.30 -4.68 -1.63
N GLN A 30 15.97 -4.73 -1.77
CA GLN A 30 15.30 -5.65 -2.67
C GLN A 30 15.74 -5.45 -4.13
N VAL A 31 15.77 -4.21 -4.60
CA VAL A 31 16.16 -3.86 -5.97
C VAL A 31 17.64 -4.21 -6.21
N ARG A 32 18.52 -3.93 -5.22
CA ARG A 32 19.93 -4.31 -5.29
C ARG A 32 20.10 -5.83 -5.44
N SER A 33 19.38 -6.59 -4.65
CA SER A 33 19.41 -8.06 -4.71
C SER A 33 18.92 -8.59 -6.06
N VAL A 34 17.82 -8.03 -6.61
CA VAL A 34 17.33 -8.40 -7.94
C VAL A 34 18.36 -8.09 -9.03
N LEU A 35 19.05 -6.96 -8.96
CA LEU A 35 20.08 -6.59 -9.94
C LEU A 35 21.32 -7.47 -9.87
N SER A 36 21.72 -7.92 -8.67
CA SER A 36 22.92 -8.73 -8.48
C SER A 36 22.65 -10.23 -8.68
N ASN A 37 21.53 -10.76 -8.16
CA ASN A 37 21.31 -12.20 -8.04
C ASN A 37 20.02 -12.69 -8.70
N PHE A 38 19.20 -11.79 -9.30
CA PHE A 38 17.85 -12.10 -9.80
C PHE A 38 16.90 -12.65 -8.75
N THR A 39 17.21 -12.51 -7.46
CA THR A 39 16.40 -12.95 -6.32
C THR A 39 16.10 -11.79 -5.39
N LEU A 40 15.08 -11.95 -4.55
CA LEU A 40 14.78 -10.97 -3.51
C LEU A 40 15.64 -11.25 -2.26
N ALA A 41 16.12 -10.19 -1.61
CA ALA A 41 16.83 -10.29 -0.32
C ALA A 41 15.89 -10.77 0.80
N PHE A 42 14.66 -10.28 0.80
CA PHE A 42 13.62 -10.67 1.74
C PHE A 42 12.45 -11.30 0.98
N SER A 43 11.83 -12.32 1.58
CA SER A 43 10.68 -13.02 0.99
C SER A 43 9.51 -12.08 0.77
N ASP A 44 9.16 -11.80 -0.50
CA ASP A 44 8.05 -10.92 -0.87
C ASP A 44 7.55 -11.20 -2.30
N LEU A 45 6.46 -10.51 -2.71
CA LEU A 45 5.94 -10.59 -4.07
C LEU A 45 6.81 -9.79 -5.03
N PRO A 46 7.28 -10.38 -6.15
CA PRO A 46 8.45 -9.88 -6.86
C PRO A 46 8.19 -8.77 -7.87
N LEU A 47 6.97 -8.62 -8.42
CA LEU A 47 6.75 -7.85 -9.65
C LEU A 47 7.22 -6.40 -9.55
N VAL A 48 6.88 -5.71 -8.46
CA VAL A 48 7.21 -4.29 -8.30
C VAL A 48 8.72 -4.10 -8.22
N PHE A 49 9.43 -4.96 -7.48
CA PHE A 49 10.89 -4.90 -7.36
C PHE A 49 11.60 -5.16 -8.70
N TRP A 50 11.06 -6.05 -9.53
CA TRP A 50 11.62 -6.30 -10.86
C TRP A 50 11.41 -5.12 -11.81
N ILE A 51 10.25 -4.45 -11.73
CA ILE A 51 10.02 -3.20 -12.48
C ILE A 51 11.00 -2.13 -12.03
N GLN A 52 11.16 -1.95 -10.71
CA GLN A 52 12.12 -1.00 -10.14
C GLN A 52 13.57 -1.31 -10.53
N ALA A 53 13.96 -2.59 -10.52
CA ALA A 53 15.28 -3.01 -10.97
C ALA A 53 15.50 -2.71 -12.45
N GLY A 54 14.50 -2.91 -13.30
CA GLY A 54 14.54 -2.51 -14.71
C GLY A 54 14.76 -1.00 -14.89
N ILE A 55 14.05 -0.18 -14.11
CA ILE A 55 14.23 1.29 -14.11
C ILE A 55 15.62 1.64 -13.57
N ALA A 56 16.08 1.01 -12.49
CA ALA A 56 17.39 1.26 -11.90
C ALA A 56 18.55 0.93 -12.86
N LYS A 57 18.40 -0.11 -13.68
CA LYS A 57 19.37 -0.43 -14.73
C LYS A 57 19.50 0.66 -15.80
N VAL A 58 18.40 1.39 -16.07
CA VAL A 58 18.40 2.50 -17.03
C VAL A 58 18.91 3.80 -16.39
N VAL A 59 18.48 4.07 -15.16
CA VAL A 59 18.81 5.31 -14.42
C VAL A 59 20.23 5.28 -13.85
N GLY A 60 20.78 4.09 -13.56
CA GLY A 60 22.09 3.91 -12.92
C GLY A 60 22.13 4.20 -11.43
N ASN A 61 20.98 4.48 -10.79
CA ASN A 61 20.88 4.81 -9.37
C ASN A 61 19.61 4.20 -8.78
N ILE A 62 19.74 3.32 -7.78
CA ILE A 62 18.63 2.56 -7.18
C ILE A 62 17.67 3.48 -6.40
N PRO A 63 18.12 4.32 -5.45
CA PRO A 63 17.24 5.26 -4.76
C PRO A 63 16.40 6.13 -5.69
N VAL A 64 17.03 6.70 -6.72
CA VAL A 64 16.35 7.53 -7.73
C VAL A 64 15.34 6.71 -8.52
N ALA A 65 15.67 5.48 -8.91
CA ALA A 65 14.78 4.60 -9.66
C ALA A 65 13.53 4.21 -8.85
N VAL A 66 13.70 3.90 -7.57
CA VAL A 66 12.58 3.60 -6.66
C VAL A 66 11.66 4.80 -6.53
N ARG A 67 12.20 6.00 -6.31
CA ARG A 67 11.44 7.25 -6.24
C ARG A 67 10.68 7.57 -7.53
N ILE A 68 11.33 7.41 -8.69
CA ILE A 68 10.68 7.60 -9.99
C ILE A 68 9.55 6.59 -10.17
N SER A 69 9.79 5.32 -9.85
CA SER A 69 8.78 4.27 -10.00
C SER A 69 7.55 4.53 -9.13
N ASP A 70 7.76 4.99 -7.90
CA ASP A 70 6.70 5.31 -6.95
C ASP A 70 5.82 6.47 -7.42
N ALA A 71 6.39 7.45 -8.08
CA ALA A 71 5.62 8.54 -8.68
C ALA A 71 4.94 8.15 -10.00
N VAL A 72 5.60 7.35 -10.84
CA VAL A 72 5.16 7.05 -12.21
C VAL A 72 4.17 5.89 -12.27
N LEU A 73 4.40 4.80 -11.50
CA LEU A 73 3.54 3.62 -11.58
C LEU A 73 2.07 3.93 -11.31
N PRO A 74 1.67 4.63 -10.23
CA PRO A 74 0.27 4.98 -10.02
C PRO A 74 -0.28 5.94 -11.09
N ALA A 75 0.58 6.76 -11.72
CA ALA A 75 0.16 7.68 -12.79
C ALA A 75 -0.28 6.93 -14.07
N ILE A 76 0.10 5.68 -14.25
CA ILE A 76 -0.40 4.81 -15.34
C ILE A 76 -1.92 4.67 -15.26
N SER A 77 -2.54 4.81 -14.08
CA SER A 77 -4.00 4.81 -13.92
C SER A 77 -4.70 5.90 -14.73
N ALA A 78 -4.00 6.95 -15.15
CA ALA A 78 -4.53 7.98 -16.05
C ALA A 78 -5.05 7.40 -17.36
N ILE A 79 -4.46 6.31 -17.87
CA ILE A 79 -4.87 5.65 -19.12
C ILE A 79 -6.28 5.05 -18.98
N PRO A 80 -6.52 4.08 -18.08
CA PRO A 80 -7.85 3.50 -17.93
C PRO A 80 -8.88 4.51 -17.43
N ILE A 81 -8.53 5.47 -16.57
CA ILE A 81 -9.40 6.55 -16.12
C ILE A 81 -9.86 7.39 -17.31
N TYR A 82 -8.94 7.80 -18.19
CA TYR A 82 -9.28 8.53 -19.40
C TYR A 82 -10.25 7.73 -20.29
N LEU A 83 -9.96 6.44 -20.52
CA LEU A 83 -10.79 5.58 -21.35
C LEU A 83 -12.18 5.34 -20.75
N ILE A 84 -12.30 5.23 -19.42
CA ILE A 84 -13.59 5.14 -18.72
C ILE A 84 -14.36 6.46 -18.88
N ALA A 85 -13.74 7.58 -18.52
CA ALA A 85 -14.38 8.89 -18.50
C ALA A 85 -14.78 9.40 -19.89
N LYS A 86 -13.99 9.07 -20.91
CA LYS A 86 -14.28 9.41 -22.33
C LYS A 86 -15.62 8.83 -22.82
N ASN A 87 -16.07 7.69 -22.28
CA ASN A 87 -17.34 7.09 -22.66
C ASN A 87 -18.55 8.01 -22.40
N TYR A 88 -18.42 8.95 -21.46
CA TYR A 88 -19.51 9.85 -21.03
C TYR A 88 -19.51 11.21 -21.73
N ARG A 89 -18.61 11.44 -22.70
CA ARG A 89 -18.55 12.65 -23.53
C ARG A 89 -18.50 13.97 -22.78
N LYS A 90 -17.98 13.99 -21.54
CA LYS A 90 -17.78 15.21 -20.75
C LYS A 90 -16.29 15.59 -20.78
N PRO A 91 -15.89 16.67 -21.50
CA PRO A 91 -14.49 16.93 -21.84
C PRO A 91 -13.59 17.18 -20.62
N PHE A 92 -14.14 17.72 -19.52
CA PHE A 92 -13.39 18.00 -18.28
C PHE A 92 -13.27 16.77 -17.36
N LEU A 93 -14.17 15.80 -17.47
CA LEU A 93 -14.24 14.66 -16.56
C LEU A 93 -12.94 13.84 -16.50
N PRO A 94 -12.28 13.50 -17.63
CA PRO A 94 -11.04 12.74 -17.59
C PRO A 94 -9.92 13.47 -16.84
N ALA A 95 -9.75 14.76 -17.08
CA ALA A 95 -8.68 15.54 -16.45
C ALA A 95 -8.88 15.65 -14.93
N ILE A 96 -10.11 15.99 -14.50
CA ILE A 96 -10.45 16.08 -13.08
C ILE A 96 -10.32 14.72 -12.40
N ALA A 97 -10.83 13.64 -13.00
CA ALA A 97 -10.75 12.32 -12.43
C ALA A 97 -9.30 11.86 -12.23
N ILE A 98 -8.42 12.12 -13.21
CA ILE A 98 -7.00 11.80 -13.11
C ILE A 98 -6.35 12.59 -11.97
N LEU A 99 -6.58 13.91 -11.89
CA LEU A 99 -6.02 14.74 -10.82
C LEU A 99 -6.52 14.30 -9.45
N VAL A 100 -7.82 14.07 -9.29
CA VAL A 100 -8.40 13.64 -8.01
C VAL A 100 -7.80 12.30 -7.58
N VAL A 101 -7.70 11.31 -8.47
CA VAL A 101 -7.14 10.01 -8.13
C VAL A 101 -5.67 10.10 -7.74
N LEU A 102 -4.86 10.86 -8.48
CA LEU A 102 -3.41 10.94 -8.23
C LEU A 102 -3.04 11.83 -7.04
N LEU A 103 -3.86 12.85 -6.74
CA LEU A 103 -3.59 13.85 -5.70
C LEU A 103 -4.57 13.75 -4.52
N HIS A 104 -5.36 12.67 -4.43
CA HIS A 104 -6.21 12.46 -3.25
C HIS A 104 -5.35 12.34 -1.99
N PRO A 105 -5.72 12.98 -0.86
CA PRO A 105 -4.93 12.94 0.38
C PRO A 105 -4.50 11.53 0.80
N VAL A 106 -5.38 10.54 0.62
CA VAL A 106 -5.09 9.13 0.93
C VAL A 106 -4.05 8.53 -0.02
N GLN A 107 -4.04 8.94 -1.29
CA GLN A 107 -2.99 8.49 -2.24
C GLN A 107 -1.63 9.08 -1.87
N LEU A 108 -1.62 10.33 -1.41
CA LEU A 108 -0.39 10.93 -0.91
C LEU A 108 0.04 10.35 0.44
N TYR A 109 -0.89 9.93 1.27
CA TYR A 109 -0.58 9.16 2.48
C TYR A 109 0.10 7.82 2.13
N PHE A 110 -0.38 7.11 1.12
CA PHE A 110 0.26 5.89 0.65
C PHE A 110 1.67 6.16 0.12
N PHE A 111 1.82 7.21 -0.66
CA PHE A 111 3.11 7.63 -1.19
C PHE A 111 4.09 8.01 -0.08
N THR A 112 3.67 8.82 0.89
CA THR A 112 4.53 9.24 2.01
C THR A 112 4.75 8.16 3.05
N GLY A 113 3.95 7.09 3.04
CA GLY A 113 4.07 5.92 3.90
C GLY A 113 4.82 4.74 3.25
N ASP A 114 5.41 4.93 2.06
CA ASP A 114 6.11 3.91 1.26
C ASP A 114 5.24 2.69 0.91
N PHE A 115 3.92 2.87 0.75
CA PHE A 115 3.04 1.80 0.28
C PHE A 115 3.15 1.59 -1.24
N ILE A 116 4.37 1.57 -1.77
CA ILE A 116 4.69 1.54 -3.21
C ILE A 116 3.98 0.40 -3.94
N LYS A 117 3.92 -0.80 -3.33
CA LYS A 117 3.23 -1.95 -3.94
C LYS A 117 1.72 -1.73 -4.08
N ASN A 118 1.09 -1.06 -3.11
CA ASN A 118 -0.32 -0.70 -3.19
C ASN A 118 -0.55 0.26 -4.36
N GLU A 119 0.24 1.31 -4.43
CA GLU A 119 0.13 2.33 -5.47
C GLU A 119 0.41 1.79 -6.87
N ALA A 120 1.44 0.94 -7.02
CA ALA A 120 1.79 0.32 -8.30
C ALA A 120 0.67 -0.58 -8.86
N THR A 121 -0.22 -1.12 -8.01
CA THR A 121 -1.31 -2.00 -8.42
C THR A 121 -2.64 -1.28 -8.68
N ILE A 122 -2.78 -0.01 -8.26
CA ILE A 122 -3.99 0.80 -8.52
C ILE A 122 -4.34 0.87 -10.01
N PRO A 123 -3.40 1.12 -10.94
CA PRO A 123 -3.70 1.13 -12.37
C PRO A 123 -4.35 -0.16 -12.86
N VAL A 124 -3.92 -1.31 -12.32
CA VAL A 124 -4.44 -2.62 -12.72
C VAL A 124 -5.92 -2.75 -12.33
N VAL A 125 -6.32 -2.23 -11.16
CA VAL A 125 -7.73 -2.20 -10.73
C VAL A 125 -8.57 -1.31 -11.66
N PHE A 126 -8.07 -0.15 -12.08
CA PHE A 126 -8.76 0.68 -13.08
C PHE A 126 -8.87 0.00 -14.44
N PHE A 127 -7.86 -0.76 -14.88
CA PHE A 127 -7.98 -1.60 -16.08
C PHE A 127 -9.04 -2.70 -15.92
N MET A 128 -9.14 -3.33 -14.74
CA MET A 128 -10.23 -4.29 -14.46
C MET A 128 -11.60 -3.61 -14.58
N ALA A 129 -11.77 -2.42 -14.00
CA ALA A 129 -13.01 -1.64 -14.13
C ALA A 129 -13.33 -1.33 -15.59
N LEU A 130 -12.33 -0.98 -16.41
CA LEU A 130 -12.48 -0.75 -17.84
C LEU A 130 -12.96 -2.02 -18.59
N VAL A 131 -12.45 -3.20 -18.23
CA VAL A 131 -12.91 -4.49 -18.77
C VAL A 131 -14.37 -4.75 -18.38
N LEU A 132 -14.72 -4.53 -17.09
CA LEU A 132 -16.09 -4.75 -16.58
C LEU A 132 -17.13 -3.82 -17.23
N ILE A 133 -16.81 -2.53 -17.44
CA ILE A 133 -17.67 -1.58 -18.16
C ILE A 133 -17.93 -2.05 -19.58
N ASN A 134 -16.91 -2.59 -20.25
CA ASN A 134 -16.99 -3.03 -21.63
C ASN A 134 -17.38 -4.51 -21.79
N TRP A 135 -17.81 -5.18 -20.73
CA TRP A 135 -18.14 -6.61 -20.69
C TRP A 135 -19.08 -7.05 -21.79
N ASN A 136 -20.13 -6.25 -22.08
CA ASN A 136 -21.13 -6.55 -23.09
C ASN A 136 -20.72 -6.10 -24.51
N LYS A 137 -19.64 -5.28 -24.62
CA LYS A 137 -19.16 -4.76 -25.91
C LYS A 137 -18.04 -5.61 -26.52
N LYS A 138 -17.40 -6.47 -25.72
CA LYS A 138 -16.30 -7.34 -26.12
C LYS A 138 -16.71 -8.81 -26.06
N SER A 139 -15.93 -9.68 -26.67
CA SER A 139 -16.17 -11.11 -26.50
C SER A 139 -15.96 -11.51 -25.04
N LYS A 140 -16.85 -12.34 -24.50
CA LYS A 140 -16.77 -12.83 -23.12
C LYS A 140 -15.43 -13.53 -22.84
N ARG A 141 -14.91 -14.27 -23.85
CA ARG A 141 -13.60 -14.95 -23.74
C ARG A 141 -12.47 -13.93 -23.52
N PHE A 142 -12.43 -12.86 -24.32
CA PHE A 142 -11.42 -11.80 -24.16
C PHE A 142 -11.53 -11.14 -22.79
N SER A 143 -12.75 -10.80 -22.35
CA SER A 143 -12.96 -10.17 -21.03
C SER A 143 -12.51 -11.06 -19.87
N ILE A 144 -12.82 -12.37 -19.94
CA ILE A 144 -12.38 -13.34 -18.91
C ILE A 144 -10.86 -13.45 -18.90
N ILE A 145 -10.21 -13.64 -20.05
CA ILE A 145 -8.74 -13.74 -20.15
C ILE A 145 -8.10 -12.48 -19.59
N SER A 146 -8.61 -11.29 -19.92
CA SER A 146 -8.12 -10.02 -19.42
C SER A 146 -8.27 -9.92 -17.90
N LEU A 147 -9.43 -10.28 -17.33
CA LEU A 147 -9.63 -10.26 -15.89
C LEU A 147 -8.68 -11.23 -15.16
N VAL A 148 -8.51 -12.45 -15.69
CA VAL A 148 -7.57 -13.43 -15.11
C VAL A 148 -6.15 -12.88 -15.17
N GLY A 149 -5.69 -12.37 -16.32
CA GLY A 149 -4.36 -11.78 -16.45
C GLY A 149 -4.12 -10.60 -15.50
N LEU A 150 -5.10 -9.68 -15.37
CA LEU A 150 -5.01 -8.56 -14.44
C LEU A 150 -5.01 -9.02 -12.97
N THR A 151 -5.83 -10.04 -12.64
CA THR A 151 -5.83 -10.63 -11.29
C THR A 151 -4.49 -11.28 -10.95
N LEU A 152 -3.87 -11.99 -11.88
CA LEU A 152 -2.54 -12.56 -11.69
C LEU A 152 -1.47 -11.49 -11.49
N LEU A 153 -1.52 -10.39 -12.28
CA LEU A 153 -0.61 -9.25 -12.08
C LEU A 153 -0.73 -8.65 -10.67
N ILE A 154 -1.97 -8.50 -10.16
CA ILE A 154 -2.20 -8.03 -8.80
C ILE A 154 -1.66 -9.05 -7.78
N ALA A 155 -1.93 -10.34 -8.00
CA ALA A 155 -1.55 -11.41 -7.06
C ALA A 155 -0.05 -11.51 -6.83
N ILE A 156 0.77 -11.30 -7.89
CA ILE A 156 2.23 -11.28 -7.80
C ILE A 156 2.81 -9.91 -7.40
N SER A 157 1.95 -8.93 -7.13
CA SER A 157 2.33 -7.58 -6.71
C SER A 157 1.95 -7.29 -5.28
N HIS A 158 0.65 -7.47 -4.90
CA HIS A 158 0.16 -7.06 -3.60
C HIS A 158 -1.17 -7.71 -3.18
N PHE A 159 -1.21 -8.36 -2.00
CA PHE A 159 -2.40 -9.06 -1.51
C PHE A 159 -3.57 -8.15 -1.11
N GLY A 160 -3.31 -6.98 -0.54
CA GLY A 160 -4.38 -6.04 -0.18
C GLY A 160 -5.18 -5.60 -1.40
N THR A 161 -4.48 -5.29 -2.49
CA THR A 161 -5.13 -4.93 -3.77
C THR A 161 -5.81 -6.15 -4.43
N LEU A 162 -5.29 -7.37 -4.20
CA LEU A 162 -5.97 -8.60 -4.64
C LEU A 162 -7.33 -8.76 -3.97
N LEU A 163 -7.43 -8.46 -2.67
CA LEU A 163 -8.70 -8.46 -1.95
C LEU A 163 -9.67 -7.43 -2.55
N LEU A 164 -9.19 -6.21 -2.85
CA LEU A 164 -9.98 -5.19 -3.56
C LEU A 164 -10.51 -5.72 -4.89
N ALA A 165 -9.65 -6.35 -5.70
CA ALA A 165 -10.03 -6.92 -6.99
C ALA A 165 -11.09 -8.02 -6.84
N PHE A 166 -10.94 -8.93 -5.89
CA PHE A 166 -11.93 -9.97 -5.61
C PHE A 166 -13.26 -9.41 -5.14
N MET A 167 -13.26 -8.43 -4.24
CA MET A 167 -14.49 -7.79 -3.77
C MET A 167 -15.20 -7.07 -4.92
N LEU A 168 -14.46 -6.33 -5.74
CA LEU A 168 -15.01 -5.60 -6.87
C LEU A 168 -15.62 -6.53 -7.91
N VAL A 169 -14.87 -7.55 -8.35
CA VAL A 169 -15.32 -8.51 -9.38
C VAL A 169 -16.41 -9.41 -8.81
N GLY A 170 -16.30 -9.87 -7.58
CA GLY A 170 -17.29 -10.71 -6.91
C GLY A 170 -18.62 -10.00 -6.73
N ALA A 171 -18.64 -8.77 -6.22
CA ALA A 171 -19.84 -7.97 -6.10
C ALA A 171 -20.47 -7.68 -7.46
N TRP A 172 -19.65 -7.35 -8.47
CA TRP A 172 -20.13 -7.16 -9.84
C TRP A 172 -20.74 -8.44 -10.41
N ALA A 173 -20.11 -9.57 -10.20
CA ALA A 173 -20.60 -10.87 -10.65
C ALA A 173 -21.96 -11.21 -10.01
N LEU A 174 -22.12 -10.97 -8.71
CA LEU A 174 -23.41 -11.18 -8.02
C LEU A 174 -24.54 -10.35 -8.62
N VAL A 175 -24.29 -9.09 -8.99
CA VAL A 175 -25.29 -8.25 -9.66
C VAL A 175 -25.61 -8.78 -11.06
N GLN A 176 -24.63 -9.32 -11.77
CA GLN A 176 -24.79 -9.90 -13.11
C GLN A 176 -25.55 -11.23 -13.11
N LEU A 177 -25.64 -11.94 -11.97
CA LEU A 177 -26.39 -13.21 -11.83
C LEU A 177 -27.84 -13.09 -12.32
N ARG A 178 -28.46 -11.93 -12.16
CA ARG A 178 -29.85 -11.69 -12.60
C ARG A 178 -30.08 -11.86 -14.10
N LYS A 179 -29.02 -11.77 -14.93
CA LYS A 179 -29.09 -11.81 -16.39
C LYS A 179 -28.35 -12.98 -17.03
N SER A 180 -27.68 -13.81 -16.23
CA SER A 180 -26.84 -14.90 -16.75
C SER A 180 -27.37 -16.25 -16.30
N SER A 181 -27.15 -17.30 -17.11
CA SER A 181 -27.56 -18.64 -16.74
C SER A 181 -26.72 -19.18 -15.58
N LEU A 182 -27.34 -19.96 -14.70
CA LEU A 182 -26.64 -20.64 -13.58
C LEU A 182 -25.44 -21.47 -14.08
N LYS A 183 -25.59 -22.15 -15.22
CA LYS A 183 -24.51 -22.94 -15.84
C LYS A 183 -23.27 -22.11 -16.18
N PHE A 184 -23.45 -20.87 -16.63
CA PHE A 184 -22.35 -19.95 -16.89
C PHE A 184 -21.61 -19.61 -15.60
N TRP A 185 -22.35 -19.34 -14.52
CA TRP A 185 -21.76 -18.98 -13.22
C TRP A 185 -21.06 -20.14 -12.55
N LEU A 186 -21.62 -21.36 -12.60
CA LEU A 186 -20.98 -22.57 -12.07
C LEU A 186 -19.63 -22.83 -12.78
N ARG A 187 -19.55 -22.62 -14.10
CA ARG A 187 -18.28 -22.69 -14.83
C ARG A 187 -17.31 -21.59 -14.41
N GLY A 188 -17.78 -20.36 -14.23
CA GLY A 188 -16.97 -19.24 -13.76
C GLY A 188 -16.40 -19.48 -12.37
N ILE A 189 -17.22 -19.98 -11.44
CA ILE A 189 -16.79 -20.35 -10.08
C ILE A 189 -15.75 -21.47 -10.14
N ALA A 190 -15.98 -22.52 -10.94
CA ALA A 190 -15.01 -23.61 -11.08
C ALA A 190 -13.66 -23.12 -11.60
N ILE A 191 -13.64 -22.22 -12.59
CA ILE A 191 -12.42 -21.60 -13.11
C ILE A 191 -11.75 -20.74 -12.01
N ALA A 192 -12.52 -19.95 -11.27
CA ALA A 192 -11.99 -19.11 -10.20
C ALA A 192 -11.36 -19.94 -9.08
N VAL A 193 -12.03 -21.03 -8.69
CA VAL A 193 -11.49 -21.98 -7.68
C VAL A 193 -10.20 -22.64 -8.17
N ALA A 194 -10.17 -23.12 -9.43
CA ALA A 194 -8.98 -23.71 -10.01
C ALA A 194 -7.82 -22.72 -10.11
N ALA A 195 -8.09 -21.47 -10.53
CA ALA A 195 -7.09 -20.41 -10.58
C ALA A 195 -6.58 -20.02 -9.19
N SER A 196 -7.45 -19.97 -8.19
CA SER A 196 -7.08 -19.69 -6.79
C SER A 196 -6.23 -20.82 -6.22
N ALA A 197 -6.58 -22.08 -6.50
CA ALA A 197 -5.78 -23.25 -6.06
C ALA A 197 -4.40 -23.25 -6.73
N ALA A 198 -4.31 -22.95 -8.03
CA ALA A 198 -3.04 -22.83 -8.74
C ALA A 198 -2.18 -21.68 -8.18
N LEU A 199 -2.79 -20.51 -7.88
CA LEU A 199 -2.12 -19.40 -7.24
C LEU A 199 -1.60 -19.76 -5.85
N MET A 200 -2.42 -20.42 -5.03
CA MET A 200 -2.03 -20.88 -3.71
C MET A 200 -0.86 -21.89 -3.78
N GLY A 201 -0.91 -22.84 -4.72
CA GLY A 201 0.20 -23.76 -4.95
C GLY A 201 1.48 -23.06 -5.38
N MET A 202 1.37 -22.09 -6.29
CA MET A 202 2.52 -21.27 -6.71
C MET A 202 3.11 -20.47 -5.53
N LEU A 203 2.28 -19.83 -4.71
CA LEU A 203 2.73 -19.07 -3.53
C LEU A 203 3.39 -19.98 -2.49
N ALA A 204 2.84 -21.18 -2.25
CA ALA A 204 3.42 -22.16 -1.32
C ALA A 204 4.84 -22.57 -1.71
N ILE A 205 5.13 -22.64 -3.02
CA ILE A 205 6.45 -23.03 -3.55
C ILE A 205 7.39 -21.82 -3.62
N LEU A 206 6.93 -20.70 -4.16
CA LEU A 206 7.80 -19.55 -4.46
C LEU A 206 7.97 -18.60 -3.29
N VAL A 207 6.94 -18.45 -2.44
CA VAL A 207 6.93 -17.47 -1.34
C VAL A 207 6.18 -18.04 -0.14
N PRO A 208 6.75 -19.07 0.56
CA PRO A 208 6.07 -19.80 1.63
C PRO A 208 5.52 -18.91 2.76
N SER A 209 6.28 -17.88 3.17
CA SER A 209 5.85 -16.96 4.23
C SER A 209 4.59 -16.17 3.84
N ARG A 210 4.44 -15.80 2.57
CA ARG A 210 3.24 -15.11 2.08
C ARG A 210 2.07 -16.08 1.91
N TYR A 211 2.34 -17.33 1.56
CA TYR A 211 1.34 -18.39 1.54
C TYR A 211 0.75 -18.62 2.94
N GLU A 212 1.60 -18.78 3.96
CA GLU A 212 1.15 -18.97 5.36
C GLU A 212 0.31 -17.79 5.84
N ARG A 213 0.74 -16.55 5.54
CA ARG A 213 -0.02 -15.35 5.88
C ARG A 213 -1.40 -15.33 5.20
N LEU A 214 -1.49 -15.74 3.94
CA LEU A 214 -2.76 -15.82 3.22
C LEU A 214 -3.65 -16.93 3.79
N VAL A 215 -3.09 -18.09 4.13
CA VAL A 215 -3.80 -19.20 4.80
C VAL A 215 -4.34 -18.73 6.15
N ASN A 216 -3.51 -18.10 6.98
CA ASN A 216 -3.94 -17.55 8.27
C ASN A 216 -5.07 -16.53 8.11
N PHE A 217 -5.01 -15.66 7.11
CA PHE A 217 -6.08 -14.72 6.80
C PHE A 217 -7.41 -15.42 6.43
N ILE A 218 -7.34 -16.52 5.68
CA ILE A 218 -8.53 -17.30 5.27
C ILE A 218 -9.08 -18.14 6.43
N THR A 219 -8.19 -18.74 7.23
CA THR A 219 -8.58 -19.63 8.35
C THR A 219 -8.99 -18.87 9.60
N THR A 220 -8.52 -17.66 9.78
CA THR A 220 -8.83 -16.83 10.94
C THR A 220 -9.38 -15.45 10.50
N PRO A 221 -10.52 -15.42 9.78
CA PRO A 221 -11.06 -14.17 9.26
C PRO A 221 -11.46 -13.18 10.37
N SER A 222 -11.69 -13.65 11.59
CA SER A 222 -11.97 -12.80 12.75
C SER A 222 -10.80 -11.89 13.13
N ALA A 223 -9.58 -12.22 12.72
CA ALA A 223 -8.40 -11.37 12.96
C ALA A 223 -8.53 -9.98 12.30
N ILE A 224 -9.30 -9.88 11.19
CA ILE A 224 -9.56 -8.59 10.52
C ILE A 224 -10.32 -7.62 11.43
N PHE A 225 -11.08 -8.12 12.40
CA PHE A 225 -11.92 -7.31 13.29
C PHE A 225 -11.30 -7.11 14.69
N GLN A 226 -10.08 -7.59 14.91
CA GLN A 226 -9.38 -7.38 16.17
C GLN A 226 -8.92 -5.92 16.28
N ASN A 227 -9.09 -5.32 17.47
CA ASN A 227 -8.79 -3.92 17.73
C ASN A 227 -9.39 -2.97 16.67
N PRO A 228 -10.72 -2.84 16.63
CA PRO A 228 -11.40 -2.14 15.56
C PRO A 228 -11.04 -0.66 15.50
N ALA A 229 -11.03 -0.08 14.30
CA ALA A 229 -10.64 1.31 14.07
C ALA A 229 -11.52 2.33 14.81
N TYR A 230 -12.78 1.98 15.14
CA TYR A 230 -13.64 2.86 15.93
C TYR A 230 -13.07 3.13 17.33
N ASP A 231 -12.32 2.23 17.93
CA ASP A 231 -11.68 2.46 19.23
C ASP A 231 -10.68 3.62 19.15
N ARG A 232 -9.91 3.71 18.06
CA ARG A 232 -9.03 4.86 17.80
C ARG A 232 -9.83 6.14 17.61
N ILE A 233 -10.95 6.07 16.89
CA ILE A 233 -11.80 7.24 16.61
C ILE A 233 -12.42 7.78 17.90
N ILE A 234 -12.85 6.90 18.82
CA ILE A 234 -13.51 7.31 20.07
C ILE A 234 -12.50 7.78 21.13
N HIS A 235 -11.36 7.11 21.23
CA HIS A 235 -10.41 7.34 22.33
C HIS A 235 -9.24 8.28 21.98
N SER A 236 -9.02 8.57 20.68
CA SER A 236 -7.98 9.52 20.25
C SER A 236 -8.61 10.86 19.86
N PRO A 237 -8.22 11.98 20.50
CA PRO A 237 -8.72 13.29 20.11
C PRO A 237 -8.14 13.81 18.79
N SER A 238 -7.13 13.13 18.23
CA SER A 238 -6.49 13.54 16.98
C SER A 238 -7.25 12.99 15.77
N ILE A 239 -7.68 13.89 14.90
CA ILE A 239 -8.29 13.52 13.63
C ILE A 239 -7.18 13.23 12.62
N SER A 240 -6.93 11.95 12.35
CA SER A 240 -5.97 11.53 11.32
C SER A 240 -6.60 11.58 9.92
N VAL A 241 -5.74 11.63 8.87
CA VAL A 241 -6.19 11.50 7.46
C VAL A 241 -6.98 10.22 7.25
N MET A 242 -6.63 9.14 7.92
CA MET A 242 -7.35 7.87 7.81
C MET A 242 -8.72 7.91 8.49
N THR A 243 -8.85 8.58 9.62
CA THR A 243 -10.17 8.82 10.25
C THR A 243 -11.09 9.60 9.30
N ILE A 244 -10.59 10.67 8.70
CA ILE A 244 -11.33 11.44 7.69
C ILE A 244 -11.68 10.55 6.49
N ALA A 245 -10.77 9.72 6.02
CA ALA A 245 -10.98 8.82 4.89
C ALA A 245 -12.06 7.78 5.16
N ILE A 246 -12.14 7.22 6.38
CA ILE A 246 -13.23 6.33 6.81
C ILE A 246 -14.56 7.05 6.67
N PHE A 247 -14.71 8.25 7.23
CA PHE A 247 -15.95 9.02 7.14
C PHE A 247 -16.29 9.36 5.68
N ILE A 248 -15.33 9.85 4.90
CA ILE A 248 -15.54 10.15 3.47
C ILE A 248 -16.01 8.89 2.74
N GLY A 249 -15.37 7.75 2.93
CA GLY A 249 -15.75 6.48 2.30
C GLY A 249 -17.18 6.07 2.65
N GLN A 250 -17.54 6.10 3.93
CA GLN A 250 -18.88 5.73 4.40
C GLN A 250 -19.95 6.69 3.86
N PHE A 251 -19.82 7.99 4.11
CA PHE A 251 -20.84 8.97 3.70
C PHE A 251 -20.94 9.09 2.19
N SER A 252 -19.81 9.10 1.46
CA SER A 252 -19.83 9.18 0.00
C SER A 252 -20.49 7.96 -0.63
N SER A 253 -20.22 6.76 -0.11
CA SER A 253 -20.85 5.54 -0.64
C SER A 253 -22.38 5.55 -0.43
N LEU A 254 -22.86 6.04 0.70
CA LEU A 254 -24.30 6.20 0.97
C LEU A 254 -24.93 7.27 0.06
N ILE A 255 -24.34 8.47 -0.02
CA ILE A 255 -24.86 9.57 -0.84
C ILE A 255 -24.88 9.16 -2.32
N LEU A 256 -23.77 8.62 -2.84
CA LEU A 256 -23.70 8.15 -4.21
C LEU A 256 -24.63 6.96 -4.46
N GLY A 257 -24.86 6.11 -3.45
CA GLY A 257 -25.86 5.05 -3.48
C GLY A 257 -27.28 5.59 -3.67
N VAL A 258 -27.67 6.63 -2.92
CA VAL A 258 -28.95 7.31 -3.08
C VAL A 258 -29.09 7.93 -4.47
N ILE A 259 -28.06 8.67 -4.94
CA ILE A 259 -28.04 9.25 -6.29
C ILE A 259 -28.20 8.17 -7.35
N THR A 260 -27.51 7.05 -7.21
CA THR A 260 -27.56 5.92 -8.12
C THR A 260 -28.97 5.30 -8.14
N TRP A 261 -29.60 5.14 -6.99
CA TRP A 261 -30.95 4.60 -6.88
C TRP A 261 -31.99 5.48 -7.60
N TYR A 262 -31.95 6.79 -7.35
CA TYR A 262 -32.87 7.73 -8.01
C TYR A 262 -32.61 7.88 -9.51
N SER A 263 -31.36 7.75 -9.93
CA SER A 263 -30.94 7.92 -11.32
C SER A 263 -30.73 6.60 -12.07
N ARG A 264 -31.20 5.47 -11.53
CA ARG A 264 -30.92 4.11 -12.07
C ARG A 264 -31.26 3.93 -13.56
N SER A 265 -32.29 4.64 -14.04
CA SER A 265 -32.71 4.60 -15.47
C SER A 265 -31.70 5.28 -16.43
N LYS A 266 -30.78 6.09 -15.90
CA LYS A 266 -29.74 6.78 -16.67
C LYS A 266 -28.52 5.90 -16.95
N PHE A 267 -28.36 4.79 -16.21
CA PHE A 267 -27.20 3.92 -16.32
C PHE A 267 -27.47 2.76 -17.29
N SER A 268 -26.45 2.38 -18.06
CA SER A 268 -26.44 1.06 -18.66
C SER A 268 -26.37 -0.01 -17.55
N PHE A 269 -26.82 -1.23 -17.86
CA PHE A 269 -26.77 -2.31 -16.87
C PHE A 269 -25.33 -2.62 -16.40
N SER A 270 -24.35 -2.54 -17.31
CA SER A 270 -22.92 -2.70 -16.96
C SER A 270 -22.43 -1.61 -16.02
N ASP A 271 -22.76 -0.34 -16.32
CA ASP A 271 -22.39 0.79 -15.48
C ASP A 271 -23.02 0.67 -14.09
N LEU A 272 -24.33 0.38 -14.03
CA LEU A 272 -25.06 0.22 -12.77
C LEU A 272 -24.46 -0.91 -11.92
N SER A 273 -24.17 -2.06 -12.55
CA SER A 273 -23.56 -3.19 -11.84
C SER A 273 -22.20 -2.84 -11.26
N LEU A 274 -21.37 -2.12 -12.02
CA LEU A 274 -20.06 -1.72 -11.55
C LEU A 274 -20.14 -0.64 -10.46
N VAL A 275 -21.04 0.34 -10.59
CA VAL A 275 -21.28 1.36 -9.57
C VAL A 275 -21.70 0.72 -8.25
N ILE A 276 -22.70 -0.18 -8.29
CA ILE A 276 -23.16 -0.89 -7.09
C ILE A 276 -22.00 -1.66 -6.44
N SER A 277 -21.20 -2.37 -7.24
CA SER A 277 -20.05 -3.13 -6.74
C SER A 277 -18.99 -2.24 -6.11
N CYS A 278 -18.69 -1.11 -6.74
CA CYS A 278 -17.75 -0.14 -6.21
C CYS A 278 -18.22 0.46 -4.89
N LEU A 279 -19.51 0.83 -4.79
CA LEU A 279 -20.09 1.40 -3.57
C LEU A 279 -20.12 0.39 -2.42
N ILE A 280 -20.48 -0.87 -2.69
CA ILE A 280 -20.42 -1.95 -1.69
C ILE A 280 -18.97 -2.16 -1.21
N THR A 281 -18.03 -2.25 -2.14
CA THR A 281 -16.62 -2.42 -1.81
C THR A 281 -16.09 -1.25 -0.99
N THR A 282 -16.42 -0.01 -1.38
CA THR A 282 -16.05 1.20 -0.62
C THR A 282 -16.61 1.15 0.79
N PHE A 283 -17.90 0.84 0.93
CA PHE A 283 -18.57 0.79 2.22
C PHE A 283 -17.95 -0.27 3.15
N ILE A 284 -17.64 -1.44 2.64
CA ILE A 284 -17.00 -2.50 3.41
C ILE A 284 -15.57 -2.10 3.81
N PHE A 285 -14.77 -1.62 2.87
CA PHE A 285 -13.35 -1.31 3.10
C PHE A 285 -13.12 -0.09 3.97
N SER A 286 -14.02 0.87 3.96
CA SER A 286 -13.98 2.04 4.87
C SER A 286 -14.77 1.81 6.16
N SER A 287 -15.12 0.55 6.50
CA SER A 287 -15.88 0.27 7.71
C SER A 287 -15.03 0.44 8.97
N PRO A 288 -15.51 1.21 9.96
CA PRO A 288 -14.79 1.44 11.22
C PRO A 288 -14.71 0.19 12.12
N ILE A 289 -15.43 -0.89 11.79
CA ILE A 289 -15.33 -2.18 12.52
C ILE A 289 -14.09 -2.99 12.12
N ILE A 290 -13.43 -2.62 11.02
CA ILE A 290 -12.18 -3.25 10.59
C ILE A 290 -11.07 -2.92 11.59
N GLY A 291 -10.28 -3.93 11.96
CA GLY A 291 -9.16 -3.77 12.87
C GLY A 291 -8.12 -2.78 12.37
N MET A 292 -7.48 -2.05 13.30
CA MET A 292 -6.54 -0.98 13.00
C MET A 292 -5.41 -1.39 12.06
N GLU A 293 -4.95 -2.64 12.14
CA GLU A 293 -3.89 -3.17 11.27
C GLU A 293 -4.29 -3.15 9.78
N TRP A 294 -5.57 -3.42 9.50
CA TRP A 294 -6.11 -3.51 8.14
C TRP A 294 -6.81 -2.24 7.69
N SER A 295 -7.35 -1.48 8.64
CA SER A 295 -8.18 -0.31 8.38
C SER A 295 -7.49 0.71 7.48
N ASP A 296 -6.26 1.09 7.78
CA ASP A 296 -5.54 2.11 7.03
C ASP A 296 -5.32 1.68 5.57
N ARG A 297 -4.96 0.41 5.36
CA ARG A 297 -4.73 -0.15 4.02
C ARG A 297 -6.03 -0.29 3.22
N LEU A 298 -7.07 -0.87 3.83
CA LEU A 298 -8.35 -1.10 3.15
C LEU A 298 -9.09 0.20 2.89
N THR A 299 -9.09 1.13 3.86
CA THR A 299 -9.65 2.48 3.68
C THR A 299 -8.94 3.22 2.55
N GLY A 300 -7.60 3.14 2.49
CA GLY A 300 -6.85 3.72 1.38
C GLY A 300 -7.25 3.14 0.02
N LEU A 301 -7.41 1.82 -0.06
CA LEU A 301 -7.86 1.15 -1.28
C LEU A 301 -9.32 1.43 -1.62
N SER A 302 -10.17 1.74 -0.63
CA SER A 302 -11.59 2.07 -0.87
C SER A 302 -11.77 3.30 -1.75
N ILE A 303 -10.83 4.24 -1.71
CA ILE A 303 -10.85 5.44 -2.55
C ILE A 303 -10.75 5.10 -4.04
N VAL A 304 -10.10 4.00 -4.39
CA VAL A 304 -10.01 3.53 -5.79
C VAL A 304 -11.40 3.13 -6.29
N SER A 305 -12.13 2.30 -5.54
CA SER A 305 -13.50 1.90 -5.89
C SER A 305 -14.47 3.09 -5.86
N LEU A 306 -14.35 3.98 -4.88
CA LEU A 306 -15.14 5.20 -4.82
C LEU A 306 -14.92 6.10 -6.04
N SER A 307 -13.68 6.25 -6.48
CA SER A 307 -13.32 7.03 -7.66
C SER A 307 -13.92 6.45 -8.94
N ILE A 308 -13.89 5.13 -9.11
CA ILE A 308 -14.53 4.45 -10.25
C ILE A 308 -16.04 4.74 -10.25
N ALA A 309 -16.72 4.56 -9.11
CA ALA A 309 -18.14 4.86 -8.99
C ALA A 309 -18.44 6.33 -9.30
N ALA A 310 -17.67 7.26 -8.76
CA ALA A 310 -17.84 8.69 -8.97
C ALA A 310 -17.70 9.08 -10.46
N ILE A 311 -16.69 8.55 -11.17
CA ILE A 311 -16.48 8.79 -12.60
C ILE A 311 -17.72 8.36 -13.41
N ILE A 312 -18.26 7.19 -13.10
CA ILE A 312 -19.42 6.65 -13.81
C ILE A 312 -20.68 7.47 -13.50
N ILE A 313 -20.93 7.78 -12.23
CA ILE A 313 -22.11 8.54 -11.79
C ILE A 313 -22.07 9.94 -12.36
N PHE A 314 -20.99 10.69 -12.17
CA PHE A 314 -20.86 12.05 -12.71
C PHE A 314 -20.79 12.08 -14.24
N GLY A 315 -20.39 10.98 -14.86
CA GLY A 315 -20.47 10.79 -16.31
C GLY A 315 -21.89 10.61 -16.83
N SER A 316 -22.70 9.79 -16.15
CA SER A 316 -24.02 9.34 -16.60
C SER A 316 -25.17 10.26 -16.17
N VAL A 317 -25.04 10.94 -15.05
CA VAL A 317 -26.11 11.76 -14.45
C VAL A 317 -25.86 13.25 -14.74
N GLU A 318 -26.88 13.96 -15.20
CA GLU A 318 -26.86 15.42 -15.29
C GLU A 318 -27.55 15.99 -14.06
N ILE A 319 -26.74 16.59 -13.19
CA ILE A 319 -27.20 17.31 -12.01
C ILE A 319 -26.96 18.80 -12.28
N LEU A 320 -27.95 19.66 -12.01
CA LEU A 320 -27.90 21.10 -12.30
C LEU A 320 -26.62 21.78 -11.75
N TRP A 321 -26.17 21.36 -10.56
CA TRP A 321 -24.99 21.89 -9.88
C TRP A 321 -23.75 20.96 -9.97
N GLN A 322 -23.79 19.97 -10.87
CA GLN A 322 -22.74 18.94 -11.02
C GLN A 322 -21.37 19.53 -11.33
N LYS A 323 -21.30 20.52 -12.24
CA LYS A 323 -20.04 21.18 -12.61
C LYS A 323 -19.43 21.88 -11.40
N SER A 324 -20.25 22.61 -10.63
CA SER A 324 -19.81 23.31 -9.43
C SER A 324 -19.36 22.34 -8.34
N LEU A 325 -20.14 21.27 -8.10
CA LEU A 325 -19.77 20.25 -7.11
C LEU A 325 -18.45 19.54 -7.47
N VAL A 326 -18.29 19.09 -8.70
CA VAL A 326 -17.05 18.43 -9.16
C VAL A 326 -15.86 19.38 -9.06
N THR A 327 -16.06 20.67 -9.42
CA THR A 327 -15.01 21.68 -9.30
C THR A 327 -14.66 21.96 -7.84
N ILE A 328 -15.66 22.07 -6.97
CA ILE A 328 -15.45 22.27 -5.52
C ILE A 328 -14.73 21.06 -4.92
N LEU A 329 -15.18 19.84 -5.21
CA LEU A 329 -14.54 18.61 -4.72
C LEU A 329 -13.09 18.51 -5.22
N ALA A 330 -12.83 18.81 -6.49
CA ALA A 330 -11.49 18.82 -7.03
C ALA A 330 -10.62 19.91 -6.37
N ALA A 331 -11.16 21.13 -6.19
CA ALA A 331 -10.46 22.21 -5.52
C ALA A 331 -10.16 21.89 -4.04
N VAL A 332 -11.14 21.38 -3.30
CA VAL A 332 -10.96 20.96 -1.90
C VAL A 332 -9.93 19.84 -1.82
N THR A 333 -10.00 18.83 -2.70
CA THR A 333 -9.00 17.78 -2.76
C THR A 333 -7.60 18.36 -3.01
N LEU A 334 -7.43 19.20 -4.02
CA LEU A 334 -6.14 19.79 -4.37
C LEU A 334 -5.60 20.72 -3.26
N LEU A 335 -6.46 21.55 -2.67
CA LEU A 335 -6.06 22.50 -1.63
C LEU A 335 -5.75 21.81 -0.28
N SER A 336 -6.45 20.73 0.05
CA SER A 336 -6.21 19.98 1.29
C SER A 336 -5.05 19.00 1.20
N THR A 337 -4.65 18.62 -0.01
CA THR A 337 -3.71 17.55 -0.28
C THR A 337 -2.29 17.86 0.23
N LEU A 338 -1.74 19.01 -0.17
CA LEU A 338 -0.37 19.37 0.21
C LEU A 338 -0.19 19.60 1.73
N PRO A 339 -1.05 20.37 2.42
CA PRO A 339 -0.92 20.55 3.86
C PRO A 339 -1.08 19.25 4.65
N LEU A 340 -2.04 18.40 4.28
CA LEU A 340 -2.29 17.15 5.01
C LEU A 340 -1.17 16.12 4.80
N SER A 341 -0.63 16.00 3.58
CA SER A 341 0.47 15.09 3.30
C SER A 341 1.76 15.51 3.99
N THR A 342 2.05 16.81 4.07
CA THR A 342 3.25 17.31 4.77
C THR A 342 3.15 17.17 6.28
N LEU A 343 1.95 17.34 6.86
CA LEU A 343 1.71 17.20 8.29
C LEU A 343 1.81 15.73 8.76
N GLU A 344 1.41 14.79 7.92
CA GLU A 344 1.43 13.36 8.26
C GLU A 344 2.66 12.61 7.70
N MET A 345 3.58 13.30 7.04
CA MET A 345 4.80 12.71 6.52
C MET A 345 5.69 12.25 7.69
N LYS A 346 5.71 10.95 7.93
CA LYS A 346 6.55 10.33 8.96
C LYS A 346 7.90 10.01 8.34
N ARG A 347 8.87 10.87 8.56
CA ARG A 347 10.25 10.55 8.23
C ARG A 347 10.87 9.70 9.33
N VAL A 348 11.52 8.61 8.97
CA VAL A 348 12.27 7.76 9.90
C VAL A 348 13.45 8.54 10.46
N PHE A 349 14.12 9.29 9.57
CA PHE A 349 15.24 10.15 9.89
C PHE A 349 15.04 11.55 9.30
N SER A 350 15.57 12.55 10.00
CA SER A 350 15.87 13.85 9.42
C SER A 350 17.01 13.72 8.40
N ASP A 351 17.18 14.72 7.54
CA ASP A 351 18.29 14.73 6.58
C ASP A 351 19.67 14.71 7.30
N GLN A 352 19.76 15.32 8.50
CA GLN A 352 20.96 15.27 9.33
C GLN A 352 21.22 13.86 9.87
N GLU A 353 20.22 13.21 10.45
CA GLU A 353 20.36 11.84 10.95
C GLU A 353 20.73 10.86 9.85
N TYR A 354 20.18 11.04 8.64
CA TYR A 354 20.59 10.21 7.51
C TYR A 354 22.04 10.48 7.09
N SER A 355 22.49 11.73 7.15
CA SER A 355 23.90 12.07 6.94
C SER A 355 24.81 11.43 7.99
N ASP A 356 24.43 11.53 9.28
CA ASP A 356 25.16 10.90 10.39
C ASP A 356 25.20 9.38 10.26
N PHE A 357 24.13 8.76 9.76
CA PHE A 357 24.10 7.32 9.49
C PHE A 357 25.07 6.91 8.38
N LYS A 358 25.13 7.67 7.29
CA LYS A 358 26.12 7.45 6.23
C LYS A 358 27.55 7.67 6.71
N GLU A 359 27.77 8.65 7.56
CA GLU A 359 29.07 8.88 8.20
C GLU A 359 29.47 7.66 9.05
N LEU A 360 28.59 7.17 9.91
CA LEU A 360 28.80 5.94 10.69
C LEU A 360 29.20 4.78 9.78
N ALA A 361 28.44 4.56 8.70
CA ALA A 361 28.70 3.46 7.77
C ALA A 361 30.04 3.62 7.01
N SER A 362 30.48 4.85 6.78
CA SER A 362 31.75 5.11 6.09
C SER A 362 32.98 4.93 6.98
N HIS A 363 32.82 5.03 8.31
CA HIS A 363 33.93 4.91 9.28
C HIS A 363 34.09 3.50 9.84
N VAL A 364 33.11 2.62 9.63
CA VAL A 364 33.15 1.26 10.18
C VAL A 364 33.01 0.24 9.09
N GLU A 365 33.99 -0.63 8.96
CA GLU A 365 33.90 -1.81 8.14
C GLU A 365 33.33 -2.97 8.96
N VAL A 366 32.13 -3.43 8.58
CA VAL A 366 31.47 -4.58 9.19
C VAL A 366 31.97 -5.83 8.47
N PRO A 367 32.63 -6.78 9.17
CA PRO A 367 33.18 -7.97 8.55
C PRO A 367 32.10 -8.82 7.87
N ASN A 368 32.50 -9.56 6.84
CA ASN A 368 31.67 -10.58 6.24
C ASN A 368 31.20 -11.61 7.28
N ASN A 369 30.01 -12.17 7.08
CA ASN A 369 29.36 -13.07 8.03
C ASN A 369 29.07 -12.43 9.39
N SER A 370 28.71 -11.15 9.38
CA SER A 370 28.17 -10.42 10.54
C SER A 370 26.70 -10.15 10.37
N VAL A 371 26.02 -9.85 11.49
CA VAL A 371 24.63 -9.43 11.51
C VAL A 371 24.48 -8.14 12.31
N ILE A 372 23.64 -7.23 11.81
CA ILE A 372 23.31 -5.99 12.51
C ILE A 372 21.90 -6.09 13.09
N VAL A 373 21.78 -5.86 14.37
CA VAL A 373 20.51 -5.74 15.08
C VAL A 373 20.11 -4.27 15.11
N ALA A 374 18.91 -3.96 14.67
CA ALA A 374 18.41 -2.60 14.65
C ALA A 374 16.88 -2.56 14.81
N ARG A 375 16.35 -1.40 15.24
CA ARG A 375 14.89 -1.21 15.29
C ARG A 375 14.28 -1.13 13.89
N HIS A 376 12.94 -1.29 13.84
CA HIS A 376 12.20 -1.20 12.58
C HIS A 376 12.39 0.16 11.90
N GLY A 377 12.69 0.10 10.60
CA GLY A 377 13.03 1.23 9.74
C GLY A 377 14.55 1.51 9.66
N VAL A 378 15.32 1.17 10.70
CA VAL A 378 16.79 1.28 10.71
C VAL A 378 17.45 0.04 10.15
N GLU A 379 16.84 -1.14 10.33
CA GLU A 379 17.38 -2.41 9.84
C GLU A 379 17.58 -2.43 8.33
N TYR A 380 16.62 -1.89 7.56
CA TYR A 380 16.76 -1.86 6.10
C TYR A 380 17.82 -0.88 5.63
N LEU A 381 17.95 0.26 6.34
CA LEU A 381 19.02 1.20 6.06
C LEU A 381 20.38 0.60 6.42
N SER A 382 20.45 -0.15 7.53
CA SER A 382 21.67 -0.90 7.91
C SER A 382 22.01 -1.95 6.84
N ALA A 383 21.02 -2.71 6.36
CA ALA A 383 21.24 -3.65 5.27
C ALA A 383 21.72 -2.97 3.99
N TRP A 384 21.25 -1.76 3.70
CA TRP A 384 21.66 -1.00 2.53
C TRP A 384 23.08 -0.46 2.63
N GLU A 385 23.41 0.25 3.71
CA GLU A 385 24.69 0.94 3.85
C GLU A 385 25.84 -0.03 4.18
N PHE A 386 25.64 -1.02 5.05
CA PHE A 386 26.67 -1.98 5.44
C PHE A 386 26.71 -3.24 4.55
N ALA A 387 25.74 -3.42 3.65
CA ALA A 387 25.61 -4.61 2.79
C ALA A 387 25.66 -5.95 3.55
N THR A 388 25.12 -5.99 4.76
CA THR A 388 25.14 -7.15 5.66
C THR A 388 23.73 -7.60 6.03
N ASP A 389 23.62 -8.81 6.63
CA ASP A 389 22.37 -9.31 7.16
C ASP A 389 21.90 -8.47 8.34
N VAL A 390 20.57 -8.40 8.50
CA VAL A 390 19.94 -7.60 9.57
C VAL A 390 18.89 -8.40 10.29
N VAL A 391 18.76 -8.12 11.59
CA VAL A 391 17.72 -8.65 12.48
C VAL A 391 17.03 -7.51 13.17
N LEU A 392 15.69 -7.55 13.20
CA LEU A 392 14.91 -6.62 14.00
C LEU A 392 15.19 -6.80 15.48
N GLU A 393 15.38 -5.70 16.21
CA GLU A 393 15.61 -5.68 17.66
C GLU A 393 14.58 -6.54 18.41
N THR A 394 13.31 -6.45 18.03
CA THR A 394 12.21 -7.21 18.66
C THR A 394 12.29 -8.74 18.47
N TYR A 395 13.06 -9.19 17.49
CA TYR A 395 13.25 -10.63 17.23
C TYR A 395 14.64 -11.13 17.62
N TYR A 396 15.49 -10.28 18.17
CA TYR A 396 16.88 -10.62 18.47
C TYR A 396 16.99 -11.84 19.40
N GLU A 397 16.16 -11.91 20.46
CA GLU A 397 16.19 -13.03 21.42
C GLU A 397 15.73 -14.38 20.80
N SER A 398 14.89 -14.31 19.78
CA SER A 398 14.36 -15.52 19.08
C SER A 398 15.13 -15.84 17.79
N ALA A 399 15.99 -14.93 17.32
CA ALA A 399 16.76 -15.13 16.10
C ALA A 399 17.97 -16.02 16.36
N ASP A 400 18.19 -16.99 15.49
CA ASP A 400 19.43 -17.76 15.51
C ASP A 400 20.59 -16.93 14.91
N VAL A 401 21.26 -16.20 15.79
CA VAL A 401 22.45 -15.43 15.45
C VAL A 401 23.76 -16.20 15.68
N SER A 402 23.67 -17.47 16.05
CA SER A 402 24.85 -18.30 16.36
C SER A 402 25.73 -18.59 15.15
N SER A 403 25.16 -18.57 13.97
CA SER A 403 25.86 -18.77 12.69
C SER A 403 26.73 -17.59 12.24
N TYR A 404 26.56 -16.41 12.85
CA TYR A 404 27.35 -15.23 12.53
C TYR A 404 28.59 -15.11 13.40
N ASN A 405 29.70 -14.65 12.79
CA ASN A 405 30.97 -14.46 13.50
C ASN A 405 30.92 -13.25 14.45
N SER A 406 30.14 -12.23 14.10
CA SER A 406 29.99 -11.00 14.90
C SER A 406 28.58 -10.49 14.85
N VAL A 407 28.11 -9.96 15.96
CA VAL A 407 26.81 -9.33 16.11
C VAL A 407 27.02 -7.87 16.51
N TYR A 408 26.42 -6.98 15.75
CA TYR A 408 26.45 -5.55 15.99
C TYR A 408 25.05 -5.03 16.31
N TYR A 409 24.99 -3.93 17.06
CA TYR A 409 23.73 -3.25 17.37
C TYR A 409 23.83 -1.77 17.00
N ILE A 410 22.84 -1.25 16.26
CA ILE A 410 22.71 0.18 16.01
C ILE A 410 21.89 0.81 17.13
N GLN A 411 22.56 1.61 17.93
CA GLN A 411 21.95 2.40 18.99
C GLN A 411 21.71 3.83 18.50
N GLU A 412 20.48 4.34 18.64
CA GLU A 412 20.17 5.74 18.41
C GLU A 412 20.47 6.57 19.66
N LEU A 413 21.28 7.62 19.48
CA LEU A 413 21.67 8.55 20.52
C LEU A 413 20.74 9.78 20.52
N GLY A 414 20.37 10.29 21.69
CA GLY A 414 19.60 11.53 21.79
C GLY A 414 18.11 11.45 21.51
N LYS A 415 17.60 10.33 21.02
CA LYS A 415 16.16 10.09 20.98
C LYS A 415 15.71 9.35 22.24
N THR A 416 15.01 10.02 23.14
CA THR A 416 13.86 9.36 23.76
C THR A 416 13.06 8.82 22.60
N ALA A 417 12.90 7.50 22.48
CA ALA A 417 12.21 6.83 21.39
C ALA A 417 11.10 7.75 20.86
N PRO A 418 11.03 8.03 19.55
CA PRO A 418 10.01 8.93 19.06
C PRO A 418 8.68 8.34 19.46
N GLY A 419 8.18 8.82 20.60
CA GLY A 419 6.80 8.65 20.96
C GLY A 419 6.06 9.22 19.79
N MET A 420 5.24 8.41 19.14
CA MET A 420 4.28 8.89 18.17
C MET A 420 3.58 10.09 18.79
N GLY A 421 3.82 11.28 18.21
CA GLY A 421 3.07 12.50 18.49
C GLY A 421 3.16 13.00 19.93
N GLY A 422 3.80 14.14 20.13
CA GLY A 422 3.87 14.86 21.39
C GLY A 422 2.48 15.06 22.01
N GLY A 423 2.36 14.61 23.23
CA GLY A 423 1.23 14.80 24.12
C GLY A 423 1.48 13.98 25.36
N GLY A 424 1.77 14.65 26.47
CA GLY A 424 2.32 14.13 27.70
C GLY A 424 1.61 12.91 28.28
N SER A 425 2.43 12.14 28.98
CA SER A 425 2.07 11.23 30.08
C SER A 425 1.16 10.05 29.78
N LYS A 426 1.74 8.98 29.38
CA LYS A 426 1.64 7.55 29.73
C LYS A 426 2.24 6.74 28.58
N PRO A 427 2.94 5.62 28.81
CA PRO A 427 3.43 4.79 27.73
C PRO A 427 2.21 4.17 27.02
N GLU A 428 1.74 4.83 25.97
CA GLU A 428 0.82 4.21 25.03
C GLU A 428 1.57 3.08 24.36
N LYS A 429 0.93 1.91 24.34
CA LYS A 429 1.36 0.74 23.59
C LYS A 429 1.75 1.18 22.18
N PRO A 430 2.93 0.81 21.67
CA PRO A 430 3.33 1.17 20.33
C PRO A 430 2.25 0.71 19.37
N ALA A 431 1.73 1.63 18.57
CA ALA A 431 0.90 1.29 17.44
C ALA A 431 1.76 0.39 16.56
N LEU A 432 1.39 -0.88 16.49
CA LEU A 432 2.10 -1.90 15.75
C LEU A 432 2.40 -1.40 14.34
N GLY A 433 3.67 -1.22 14.10
CA GLY A 433 4.21 -0.88 12.79
C GLY A 433 3.74 -1.90 11.77
N ILE A 434 3.10 -1.40 10.77
CA ILE A 434 2.61 -2.12 9.62
C ILE A 434 3.81 -2.75 8.92
N GLY A 435 3.86 -4.06 8.91
CA GLY A 435 4.77 -4.81 8.07
C GLY A 435 6.00 -5.37 8.77
N SER A 436 5.80 -6.33 9.64
CA SER A 436 6.87 -7.29 9.94
C SER A 436 7.13 -8.09 8.67
N SER A 437 8.29 -7.91 8.09
CA SER A 437 8.81 -8.89 7.14
C SER A 437 9.13 -10.15 7.96
N ASP A 438 8.24 -11.12 7.92
CA ASP A 438 8.51 -12.44 8.47
C ASP A 438 9.68 -13.07 7.72
N LYS A 439 10.85 -13.04 8.33
CA LYS A 439 11.77 -14.14 8.17
C LYS A 439 11.31 -15.24 9.14
N GLY A 440 10.68 -16.26 8.58
CA GLY A 440 10.43 -17.59 9.10
C GLY A 440 10.07 -17.70 10.58
N GLY A 441 8.89 -18.20 10.83
CA GLY A 441 8.49 -18.73 12.12
C GLY A 441 7.43 -17.88 12.80
N LYS A 442 6.32 -18.51 13.08
CA LYS A 442 5.30 -18.04 14.00
C LYS A 442 5.96 -17.62 15.30
N ALA A 443 6.13 -16.33 15.50
CA ALA A 443 6.16 -15.79 16.83
C ALA A 443 4.78 -15.12 17.02
N ASP A 444 3.92 -15.76 17.80
CA ASP A 444 2.82 -15.09 18.47
C ASP A 444 3.45 -13.89 19.16
N ILE A 445 3.13 -12.69 18.71
CA ILE A 445 3.63 -11.46 19.36
C ILE A 445 3.08 -11.53 20.79
N PRO A 446 3.92 -11.72 21.81
CA PRO A 446 3.43 -11.76 23.17
C PRO A 446 2.81 -10.39 23.49
N PRO A 447 1.70 -10.33 24.23
CA PRO A 447 1.01 -9.10 24.57
C PRO A 447 1.86 -8.13 25.46
N ASN A 448 3.03 -8.56 25.88
CA ASN A 448 4.00 -7.74 26.58
C ASN A 448 5.29 -7.71 25.74
N LEU A 449 5.45 -6.65 24.93
CA LEU A 449 6.77 -6.33 24.39
C LEU A 449 7.72 -6.15 25.59
N PRO A 450 8.86 -6.86 25.63
CA PRO A 450 9.84 -6.64 26.67
C PRO A 450 10.26 -5.17 26.66
N ASN A 451 10.44 -4.62 27.85
CA ASN A 451 11.13 -3.35 28.05
C ASN A 451 12.42 -3.38 27.23
N LYS A 452 12.77 -2.20 26.66
CA LYS A 452 13.98 -1.92 25.90
C LYS A 452 15.09 -2.92 26.22
N ILE A 453 15.47 -3.73 25.24
CA ILE A 453 16.54 -4.72 25.43
C ILE A 453 17.81 -3.92 25.74
N GLU A 454 18.37 -4.08 26.92
CA GLU A 454 19.71 -3.52 27.24
C GLU A 454 20.74 -4.39 26.52
N ILE A 455 21.09 -4.01 25.32
CA ILE A 455 22.18 -4.64 24.59
C ILE A 455 23.47 -4.00 25.06
N THR A 456 24.28 -4.77 25.79
CA THR A 456 25.61 -4.34 26.26
C THR A 456 26.69 -4.85 25.30
N GLY A 457 27.68 -4.01 25.03
CA GLY A 457 28.77 -4.37 24.12
C GLY A 457 29.83 -3.24 24.08
N GLU A 458 30.82 -3.43 23.23
CA GLU A 458 31.87 -2.47 22.96
C GLU A 458 31.42 -1.47 21.89
N THR A 459 31.42 -0.18 22.17
CA THR A 459 31.15 0.86 21.19
C THR A 459 32.33 0.97 20.22
N ILE A 460 32.09 0.61 18.96
CA ILE A 460 33.12 0.67 17.92
C ILE A 460 33.23 2.08 17.33
N TYR A 461 32.10 2.75 17.13
CA TYR A 461 32.02 4.12 16.64
C TYR A 461 30.74 4.79 17.12
N SER A 462 30.82 6.10 17.34
CA SER A 462 29.62 6.91 17.62
C SER A 462 29.78 8.33 17.10
N ASN A 463 28.66 8.89 16.64
CA ASN A 463 28.53 10.30 16.29
C ASN A 463 27.35 10.94 17.07
N SER A 464 26.82 12.06 16.58
CA SER A 464 25.74 12.78 17.28
C SER A 464 24.43 12.01 17.35
N SER A 465 24.13 11.15 16.37
CA SER A 465 22.84 10.49 16.22
C SER A 465 22.88 8.99 16.47
N PHE A 466 24.00 8.32 16.21
CA PHE A 466 24.10 6.87 16.23
C PHE A 466 25.39 6.37 16.88
N ALA A 467 25.29 5.18 17.47
CA ALA A 467 26.46 4.39 17.84
C ALA A 467 26.34 2.96 17.27
N LEU A 468 27.45 2.42 16.80
CA LEU A 468 27.59 1.01 16.47
C LEU A 468 28.27 0.29 17.62
N VAL A 469 27.57 -0.66 18.20
CA VAL A 469 28.01 -1.43 19.37
C VAL A 469 28.27 -2.86 18.92
N LYS A 470 29.45 -3.41 19.18
CA LYS A 470 29.73 -4.83 18.97
C LYS A 470 29.27 -5.60 20.20
N VAL A 471 28.33 -6.51 20.00
CA VAL A 471 27.72 -7.32 21.06
C VAL A 471 28.47 -8.64 21.26
N ARG A 472 28.98 -9.19 20.16
CA ARG A 472 29.75 -10.43 20.13
C ARG A 472 30.77 -10.44 18.99
#